data_f5ca454312ae09efe7b15ac38bf48c24
#
_entry.id   f5ca454312ae09efe7b15ac38bf48c24
#
_cell.length_a   1.000
_cell.length_b   1.000
_cell.length_c   1.000
_cell.angle_alpha   90.00
_cell.angle_beta   90.00
_cell.angle_gamma   90.00
#
_symmetry.space_group_name_H-M   'P 1'
#
loop_
_entity.id
_entity.type
_entity.pdbx_description
1 polymer ?
#
loop_
_entity_poly.entity_id
_entity_poly.type
_entity_poly.pdbx_seq_one_letter_code
_entity_poly.pdbx_strand_id
1 'polypeptide(L)'
;VTIALIASSAYVSQGLEAEFGRLPPSFLPLGSQRLFIRQIEDMSALASHVYLSLPDDFEIPPIDVERIERLGATIIRSDPMFSIGESIANCINAIGEYQQPLLILYGDTLVTGIELEDNFYSAHLASDAQNWAPAPIGGQPAEKQEGGRFVVSGLFSLNNVPALLQAIALSRGNFISALERYAEKTPLSMVTDGNWYDFGHVQTYFASCGLITTERSFNSLRITPTAVDKTSADLAKLDGEASWFESLPDSMRIYVPAYLGRIRENGEFGYRTANTYLTTLANLAVYGRLNRHVWQRIFRACQTFLNDSRAIRPPIDLGVNFSNYYGAKTEKRLADFSKQSGFDITTGFSYGGQSMPSPLEMSRRADKIIDTHGTPEASLLHGDFGFSNIFYDFRSQSVKVIDPRGLLPNGSKSIYGDPRYDVAKLAHSVIGGYDLIISGYISGRLDGRNVDLNMTEFNNGNWPTLIAAFREAGILNAPFDERLVSAILVHLFLSMIPLHADRPDRQVCFLGNAARLFQQMESL
;
A
#
# COMPACT_ATOMS: atom_id res chain seq x y z
N VAL A 1 0.67 -10.54 34.60
CA VAL A 1 1.24 -10.49 33.23
C VAL A 1 0.15 -10.96 32.29
N THR A 2 -0.20 -10.17 31.29
CA THR A 2 -1.23 -10.50 30.27
C THR A 2 -0.51 -10.87 28.97
N ILE A 3 -0.98 -11.89 28.26
CA ILE A 3 -0.51 -12.26 26.93
C ILE A 3 -1.59 -11.90 25.89
N ALA A 4 -1.17 -11.58 24.69
CA ALA A 4 -2.08 -11.28 23.58
C ALA A 4 -1.93 -12.28 22.44
N LEU A 5 -3.04 -12.69 21.84
CA LEU A 5 -3.12 -13.52 20.65
C LEU A 5 -3.86 -12.78 19.54
N ILE A 6 -3.18 -12.48 18.44
CA ILE A 6 -3.80 -12.02 17.21
C ILE A 6 -4.18 -13.26 16.39
N ALA A 7 -5.48 -13.54 16.31
CA ALA A 7 -6.01 -14.76 15.70
C ALA A 7 -6.20 -14.57 14.18
N SER A 8 -5.18 -14.94 13.40
CA SER A 8 -5.12 -14.76 11.94
C SER A 8 -4.73 -16.05 11.19
N SER A 9 -5.14 -17.21 11.69
CA SER A 9 -4.78 -18.52 11.11
C SER A 9 -5.65 -18.95 9.94
N ALA A 10 -6.72 -18.23 9.63
CA ALA A 10 -7.55 -18.46 8.45
C ALA A 10 -7.11 -17.52 7.31
N TYR A 11 -7.70 -17.71 6.14
CA TYR A 11 -7.54 -16.80 5.01
C TYR A 11 -8.71 -15.83 4.93
N VAL A 12 -8.49 -14.70 4.27
CA VAL A 12 -9.51 -13.65 4.06
C VAL A 12 -10.74 -14.20 3.33
N SER A 13 -11.87 -13.48 3.46
CA SER A 13 -13.11 -13.82 2.77
C SER A 13 -12.93 -13.82 1.25
N GLN A 14 -13.75 -14.58 0.54
CA GLN A 14 -13.69 -14.73 -0.91
C GLN A 14 -13.69 -13.39 -1.66
N GLY A 15 -14.40 -12.38 -1.16
CA GLY A 15 -14.42 -11.04 -1.74
C GLY A 15 -13.06 -10.34 -1.66
N LEU A 16 -12.39 -10.44 -0.53
CA LEU A 16 -11.04 -9.89 -0.33
C LEU A 16 -9.97 -10.72 -1.06
N GLU A 17 -10.13 -12.05 -1.10
CA GLU A 17 -9.23 -12.92 -1.85
C GLU A 17 -9.27 -12.60 -3.36
N ALA A 18 -10.43 -12.27 -3.91
CA ALA A 18 -10.57 -11.86 -5.30
C ALA A 18 -9.81 -10.56 -5.63
N GLU A 19 -9.64 -9.65 -4.65
CA GLU A 19 -8.91 -8.39 -4.83
C GLU A 19 -7.43 -8.49 -4.46
N PHE A 20 -7.08 -9.20 -3.38
CA PHE A 20 -5.71 -9.22 -2.83
C PHE A 20 -4.97 -10.55 -3.04
N GLY A 21 -5.67 -11.59 -3.48
CA GLY A 21 -5.18 -12.96 -3.45
C GLY A 21 -5.33 -13.60 -2.07
N ARG A 22 -4.89 -14.85 -1.94
CA ARG A 22 -5.01 -15.66 -0.72
C ARG A 22 -4.03 -15.19 0.35
N LEU A 23 -4.52 -14.42 1.32
CA LEU A 23 -3.77 -13.82 2.42
C LEU A 23 -4.41 -14.12 3.77
N PRO A 24 -3.62 -14.27 4.87
CA PRO A 24 -4.17 -14.16 6.21
C PRO A 24 -4.68 -12.74 6.47
N PRO A 25 -5.75 -12.54 7.26
CA PRO A 25 -6.34 -11.22 7.48
C PRO A 25 -5.35 -10.16 7.97
N SER A 26 -4.46 -10.49 8.91
CA SER A 26 -3.42 -9.57 9.41
C SER A 26 -2.39 -9.16 8.34
N PHE A 27 -2.35 -9.82 7.19
CA PHE A 27 -1.48 -9.47 6.07
C PHE A 27 -2.12 -8.54 5.04
N LEU A 28 -3.38 -8.16 5.22
CA LEU A 28 -4.02 -7.14 4.39
C LEU A 28 -3.24 -5.81 4.45
N PRO A 29 -3.22 -5.03 3.36
CA PRO A 29 -2.59 -3.71 3.37
C PRO A 29 -3.39 -2.71 4.21
N LEU A 30 -2.68 -1.89 4.99
CA LEU A 30 -3.20 -0.73 5.71
C LEU A 30 -2.32 0.49 5.42
N GLY A 31 -2.71 1.30 4.47
CA GLY A 31 -1.86 2.36 3.94
C GLY A 31 -0.61 1.79 3.26
N SER A 32 0.59 2.17 3.72
CA SER A 32 1.87 1.70 3.18
C SER A 32 2.50 0.56 3.98
N GLN A 33 1.72 -0.19 4.76
CA GLN A 33 2.20 -1.29 5.61
C GLN A 33 1.17 -2.42 5.71
N ARG A 34 1.55 -3.54 6.34
CA ARG A 34 0.65 -4.64 6.69
C ARG A 34 -0.17 -4.31 7.92
N LEU A 35 -1.40 -4.82 7.99
CA LEU A 35 -2.29 -4.66 9.14
C LEU A 35 -1.66 -5.18 10.45
N PHE A 36 -0.92 -6.31 10.40
CA PHE A 36 -0.28 -6.88 11.59
C PHE A 36 0.65 -5.91 12.31
N ILE A 37 1.29 -4.97 11.61
CA ILE A 37 2.20 -4.01 12.24
C ILE A 37 1.42 -3.19 13.27
N ARG A 38 0.28 -2.65 12.87
CA ARG A 38 -0.58 -1.87 13.76
C ARG A 38 -1.18 -2.74 14.88
N GLN A 39 -1.62 -3.95 14.54
CA GLN A 39 -2.18 -4.89 15.53
C GLN A 39 -1.15 -5.23 16.61
N ILE A 40 0.10 -5.53 16.23
CA ILE A 40 1.16 -5.85 17.20
C ILE A 40 1.50 -4.62 18.04
N GLU A 41 1.62 -3.43 17.45
CA GLU A 41 1.89 -2.18 18.18
C GLU A 41 0.80 -1.92 19.23
N ASP A 42 -0.47 -1.99 18.84
CA ASP A 42 -1.60 -1.75 19.75
C ASP A 42 -1.68 -2.82 20.86
N MET A 43 -1.46 -4.10 20.54
CA MET A 43 -1.47 -5.18 21.53
C MET A 43 -0.26 -5.17 22.46
N SER A 44 0.91 -4.75 21.99
CA SER A 44 2.13 -4.61 22.81
C SER A 44 2.01 -3.51 23.86
N ALA A 45 1.13 -2.54 23.67
CA ALA A 45 0.82 -1.55 24.70
C ALA A 45 -0.05 -2.13 25.85
N LEU A 46 -0.72 -3.26 25.62
CA LEU A 46 -1.71 -3.85 26.52
C LEU A 46 -1.23 -5.18 27.15
N ALA A 47 -0.28 -5.85 26.53
CA ALA A 47 0.21 -7.17 26.93
C ALA A 47 1.74 -7.23 26.99
N SER A 48 2.27 -8.08 27.83
CA SER A 48 3.72 -8.28 27.98
C SER A 48 4.33 -9.10 26.84
N HIS A 49 3.52 -9.89 26.16
CA HIS A 49 3.94 -10.65 24.99
C HIS A 49 2.79 -10.79 23.99
N VAL A 50 3.11 -10.69 22.71
CA VAL A 50 2.15 -10.78 21.60
C VAL A 50 2.47 -12.01 20.75
N TYR A 51 1.45 -12.81 20.49
CA TYR A 51 1.51 -13.93 19.57
C TYR A 51 0.64 -13.61 18.34
N LEU A 52 1.19 -13.87 17.15
CA LEU A 52 0.47 -13.77 15.89
C LEU A 52 0.29 -15.16 15.30
N SER A 53 -0.96 -15.62 15.23
CA SER A 53 -1.22 -16.91 14.60
C SER A 53 -1.39 -16.74 13.09
N LEU A 54 -0.80 -17.67 12.32
CA LEU A 54 -0.84 -17.69 10.87
C LEU A 54 -1.10 -19.10 10.34
N PRO A 55 -1.69 -19.26 9.15
CA PRO A 55 -1.85 -20.56 8.51
C PRO A 55 -0.50 -21.27 8.38
N ASP A 56 -0.45 -22.57 8.61
CA ASP A 56 0.78 -23.37 8.53
C ASP A 56 1.31 -23.49 7.10
N ASP A 57 0.42 -23.45 6.12
CA ASP A 57 0.72 -23.46 4.68
C ASP A 57 1.03 -22.07 4.07
N PHE A 58 0.95 -20.99 4.87
CA PHE A 58 1.25 -19.63 4.38
C PHE A 58 2.75 -19.34 4.39
N GLU A 59 3.31 -19.09 3.22
CA GLU A 59 4.71 -18.65 3.09
C GLU A 59 4.84 -17.16 3.43
N ILE A 60 5.51 -16.86 4.54
CA ILE A 60 5.71 -15.47 5.00
C ILE A 60 6.94 -14.89 4.28
N PRO A 61 6.85 -13.69 3.68
CA PRO A 61 8.03 -13.01 3.17
C PRO A 61 9.09 -12.83 4.27
N PRO A 62 10.37 -13.11 4.02
CA PRO A 62 11.44 -13.02 5.04
C PRO A 62 11.48 -11.67 5.76
N ILE A 63 11.27 -10.58 5.05
CA ILE A 63 11.22 -9.23 5.64
C ILE A 63 10.04 -9.03 6.60
N ASP A 64 8.92 -9.70 6.36
CA ASP A 64 7.77 -9.64 7.27
C ASP A 64 8.01 -10.48 8.53
N VAL A 65 8.75 -11.59 8.43
CA VAL A 65 9.22 -12.34 9.62
C VAL A 65 10.11 -11.44 10.49
N GLU A 66 11.12 -10.80 9.89
CA GLU A 66 12.02 -9.88 10.60
C GLU A 66 11.26 -8.71 11.26
N ARG A 67 10.20 -8.21 10.61
CA ARG A 67 9.35 -7.14 11.15
C ARG A 67 8.57 -7.59 12.36
N ILE A 68 7.94 -8.77 12.28
CA ILE A 68 7.18 -9.36 13.39
C ILE A 68 8.10 -9.58 14.60
N GLU A 69 9.28 -10.16 14.40
CA GLU A 69 10.29 -10.39 15.44
C GLU A 69 10.79 -9.08 16.06
N ARG A 70 11.07 -8.07 15.23
CA ARG A 70 11.52 -6.75 15.69
C ARG A 70 10.46 -6.03 16.52
N LEU A 71 9.18 -6.24 16.22
CA LEU A 71 8.07 -5.73 17.02
C LEU A 71 7.86 -6.55 18.32
N GLY A 72 8.67 -7.60 18.58
CA GLY A 72 8.62 -8.41 19.78
C GLY A 72 7.50 -9.45 19.78
N ALA A 73 6.89 -9.75 18.63
CA ALA A 73 5.85 -10.76 18.54
C ALA A 73 6.40 -12.13 18.11
N THR A 74 5.73 -13.19 18.56
CA THR A 74 6.05 -14.58 18.21
C THR A 74 4.99 -15.16 17.28
N ILE A 75 5.45 -15.80 16.18
CA ILE A 75 4.56 -16.45 15.21
C ILE A 75 4.17 -17.84 15.71
N ILE A 76 2.87 -18.15 15.67
CA ILE A 76 2.32 -19.50 15.88
C ILE A 76 1.71 -19.99 14.58
N ARG A 77 1.99 -21.25 14.22
CA ARG A 77 1.40 -21.90 13.06
C ARG A 77 0.19 -22.71 13.46
N SER A 78 -0.88 -22.62 12.67
CA SER A 78 -2.12 -23.34 12.89
C SER A 78 -2.75 -23.77 11.57
N ASP A 79 -3.44 -24.90 11.56
CA ASP A 79 -4.15 -25.40 10.39
C ASP A 79 -5.24 -24.40 9.96
N PRO A 80 -5.24 -23.93 8.72
CA PRO A 80 -6.25 -22.99 8.21
C PRO A 80 -7.67 -23.57 8.13
N MET A 81 -7.80 -24.87 8.23
CA MET A 81 -9.11 -25.57 8.24
C MET A 81 -9.77 -25.60 9.62
N PHE A 82 -9.05 -25.25 10.67
CA PHE A 82 -9.62 -25.15 12.01
C PHE A 82 -10.69 -24.05 12.05
N SER A 83 -11.77 -24.32 12.78
CA SER A 83 -12.67 -23.24 13.22
C SER A 83 -11.93 -22.25 14.11
N ILE A 84 -12.47 -21.05 14.27
CA ILE A 84 -11.81 -20.02 15.07
C ILE A 84 -11.54 -20.47 16.52
N GLY A 85 -12.45 -21.21 17.13
CA GLY A 85 -12.24 -21.76 18.47
C GLY A 85 -11.16 -22.83 18.51
N GLU A 86 -11.12 -23.75 17.52
CA GLU A 86 -10.07 -24.77 17.43
C GLU A 86 -8.70 -24.13 17.22
N SER A 87 -8.61 -23.12 16.36
CA SER A 87 -7.38 -22.36 16.13
C SER A 87 -6.91 -21.65 17.41
N ILE A 88 -7.80 -20.98 18.14
CA ILE A 88 -7.49 -20.36 19.43
C ILE A 88 -7.01 -21.39 20.43
N ALA A 89 -7.69 -22.53 20.57
CA ALA A 89 -7.26 -23.60 21.48
C ALA A 89 -5.90 -24.18 21.10
N ASN A 90 -5.64 -24.39 19.79
CA ASN A 90 -4.34 -24.82 19.30
C ASN A 90 -3.24 -23.81 19.66
N CYS A 91 -3.48 -22.52 19.48
CA CYS A 91 -2.54 -21.46 19.84
C CYS A 91 -2.27 -21.41 21.36
N ILE A 92 -3.30 -21.50 22.19
CA ILE A 92 -3.16 -21.53 23.65
C ILE A 92 -2.28 -22.72 24.08
N ASN A 93 -2.50 -23.90 23.51
CA ASN A 93 -1.70 -25.08 23.80
C ASN A 93 -0.24 -24.93 23.32
N ALA A 94 -0.01 -24.28 22.19
CA ALA A 94 1.34 -23.99 21.69
C ALA A 94 2.09 -22.95 22.57
N ILE A 95 1.36 -21.97 23.12
CA ILE A 95 1.89 -20.99 24.07
C ILE A 95 2.26 -21.66 25.41
N GLY A 96 1.41 -22.55 25.91
CA GLY A 96 1.64 -23.26 27.16
C GLY A 96 1.40 -22.45 28.44
N GLU A 97 0.88 -21.23 28.36
CA GLU A 97 0.63 -20.32 29.46
C GLU A 97 -0.87 -20.32 29.83
N TYR A 98 -1.26 -21.16 30.79
CA TYR A 98 -2.68 -21.35 31.13
C TYR A 98 -3.15 -20.50 32.33
N GLN A 99 -2.23 -19.87 33.05
CA GLN A 99 -2.52 -19.12 34.28
C GLN A 99 -2.56 -17.59 34.04
N GLN A 100 -2.15 -17.15 32.87
CA GLN A 100 -2.12 -15.73 32.52
C GLN A 100 -3.44 -15.31 31.89
N PRO A 101 -3.94 -14.09 32.15
CA PRO A 101 -5.01 -13.51 31.37
C PRO A 101 -4.66 -13.45 29.88
N LEU A 102 -5.62 -13.75 29.01
CA LEU A 102 -5.46 -13.80 27.57
C LEU A 102 -6.29 -12.71 26.91
N LEU A 103 -5.62 -11.79 26.20
CA LEU A 103 -6.24 -10.91 25.22
C LEU A 103 -6.29 -11.63 23.87
N ILE A 104 -7.44 -11.61 23.21
CA ILE A 104 -7.61 -12.16 21.86
C ILE A 104 -8.09 -11.03 20.96
N LEU A 105 -7.38 -10.79 19.85
CA LEU A 105 -7.80 -9.89 18.77
C LEU A 105 -8.00 -10.71 17.51
N TYR A 106 -9.13 -10.55 16.82
CA TYR A 106 -9.31 -11.15 15.50
C TYR A 106 -8.34 -10.53 14.49
N GLY A 107 -7.82 -11.36 13.57
CA GLY A 107 -6.81 -10.96 12.60
C GLY A 107 -7.28 -9.89 11.58
N ASP A 108 -8.58 -9.73 11.42
CA ASP A 108 -9.22 -8.76 10.53
C ASP A 108 -9.78 -7.54 11.27
N THR A 109 -9.29 -7.26 12.46
CA THR A 109 -9.91 -6.27 13.36
C THR A 109 -8.86 -5.33 13.97
N LEU A 110 -9.23 -4.08 14.15
CA LEU A 110 -8.61 -3.14 15.10
C LEU A 110 -9.68 -2.57 16.02
N VAL A 111 -9.35 -2.45 17.31
CA VAL A 111 -10.17 -1.75 18.31
C VAL A 111 -9.25 -0.81 19.06
N THR A 112 -9.56 0.48 19.07
CA THR A 112 -8.72 1.52 19.66
C THR A 112 -9.51 2.38 20.65
N GLY A 113 -8.83 2.93 21.67
CA GLY A 113 -9.48 3.82 22.64
C GLY A 113 -10.43 3.12 23.60
N ILE A 114 -10.26 1.81 23.82
CA ILE A 114 -11.06 1.02 24.76
C ILE A 114 -10.40 1.02 26.14
N GLU A 115 -11.18 1.13 27.19
CA GLU A 115 -10.72 0.87 28.55
C GLU A 115 -10.77 -0.63 28.84
N LEU A 116 -9.62 -1.20 29.28
CA LEU A 116 -9.53 -2.64 29.54
C LEU A 116 -10.20 -2.98 30.87
N GLU A 117 -11.14 -3.90 30.82
CA GLU A 117 -11.72 -4.58 31.99
C GLU A 117 -11.11 -5.98 32.15
N ASP A 118 -11.34 -6.61 33.29
CA ASP A 118 -10.74 -7.93 33.60
C ASP A 118 -11.25 -9.07 32.72
N ASN A 119 -12.55 -9.11 32.47
CA ASN A 119 -13.21 -10.16 31.71
C ASN A 119 -14.24 -9.48 30.80
N PHE A 120 -13.90 -9.24 29.55
CA PHE A 120 -14.81 -8.55 28.66
C PHE A 120 -14.74 -9.05 27.21
N TYR A 121 -15.72 -8.67 26.45
CA TYR A 121 -15.68 -8.64 24.98
C TYR A 121 -16.12 -7.28 24.47
N SER A 122 -15.49 -6.84 23.38
CA SER A 122 -15.87 -5.60 22.72
C SER A 122 -17.08 -5.79 21.80
N ALA A 123 -18.00 -4.82 21.81
CA ALA A 123 -19.16 -4.80 20.93
C ALA A 123 -19.40 -3.38 20.41
N HIS A 124 -19.70 -3.25 19.13
CA HIS A 124 -19.94 -1.96 18.50
C HIS A 124 -21.20 -1.98 17.65
N LEU A 125 -21.79 -0.80 17.41
CA LEU A 125 -22.93 -0.67 16.52
C LEU A 125 -22.52 -0.94 15.06
N ALA A 126 -23.23 -1.85 14.41
CA ALA A 126 -23.03 -2.17 13.00
C ALA A 126 -24.36 -2.23 12.26
N SER A 127 -24.33 -1.85 10.97
CA SER A 127 -25.48 -2.04 10.08
C SER A 127 -25.71 -3.54 9.82
N ASP A 128 -26.94 -3.93 9.47
CA ASP A 128 -27.29 -5.31 9.14
C ASP A 128 -26.67 -5.85 7.84
N ALA A 129 -25.73 -5.13 7.24
CA ALA A 129 -25.16 -5.46 5.94
C ALA A 129 -24.28 -6.71 5.94
N GLN A 130 -23.83 -7.18 7.13
CA GLN A 130 -22.93 -8.31 7.28
C GLN A 130 -23.39 -9.26 8.40
N ASN A 131 -22.92 -10.51 8.35
CA ASN A 131 -23.24 -11.56 9.31
C ASN A 131 -22.28 -11.56 10.52
N TRP A 132 -22.18 -10.45 11.24
CA TRP A 132 -21.46 -10.44 12.52
C TRP A 132 -22.25 -11.15 13.63
N ALA A 133 -21.53 -11.71 14.61
CA ALA A 133 -22.15 -12.29 15.79
C ALA A 133 -22.89 -11.20 16.59
N PRO A 134 -24.17 -11.41 16.93
CA PRO A 134 -24.92 -10.42 17.69
C PRO A 134 -24.42 -10.31 19.12
N ALA A 135 -24.54 -9.12 19.70
CA ALA A 135 -24.36 -8.87 21.12
C ALA A 135 -25.73 -8.53 21.79
N PRO A 136 -25.93 -8.82 23.11
CA PRO A 136 -24.98 -9.47 24.02
C PRO A 136 -24.79 -10.97 23.76
N ILE A 137 -23.61 -11.48 24.11
CA ILE A 137 -23.31 -12.92 24.07
C ILE A 137 -24.18 -13.65 25.10
N GLY A 138 -24.87 -14.74 24.69
CA GLY A 138 -25.75 -15.53 25.55
C GLY A 138 -27.06 -14.88 25.98
N GLY A 139 -27.38 -13.71 25.39
CA GLY A 139 -28.62 -12.96 25.66
C GLY A 139 -29.54 -12.88 24.45
N GLN A 140 -30.73 -12.26 24.63
CA GLN A 140 -31.52 -11.83 23.47
C GLN A 140 -30.78 -10.69 22.78
N PRO A 141 -30.70 -10.69 21.40
CA PRO A 141 -30.09 -9.60 20.68
C PRO A 141 -30.71 -8.26 21.12
N ALA A 142 -29.87 -7.27 21.37
CA ALA A 142 -30.34 -5.92 21.68
C ALA A 142 -31.28 -5.41 20.58
N GLU A 143 -32.34 -4.68 20.97
CA GLU A 143 -33.24 -4.03 20.02
C GLU A 143 -32.46 -3.16 19.04
N LYS A 144 -32.92 -3.11 17.79
CA LYS A 144 -32.34 -2.21 16.79
C LYS A 144 -32.37 -0.78 17.27
N GLN A 145 -31.21 -0.15 17.28
CA GLN A 145 -31.07 1.28 17.55
C GLN A 145 -30.92 2.07 16.23
N GLU A 146 -31.01 3.38 16.29
CA GLU A 146 -30.68 4.25 15.16
C GLU A 146 -29.19 4.03 14.82
N GLY A 147 -28.88 3.43 13.64
CA GLY A 147 -27.52 3.04 13.24
C GLY A 147 -27.24 1.54 13.18
N GLY A 148 -28.14 0.66 13.66
CA GLY A 148 -27.98 -0.78 13.53
C GLY A 148 -28.21 -1.56 14.84
N ARG A 149 -27.44 -2.64 15.02
CA ARG A 149 -27.44 -3.45 16.24
C ARG A 149 -26.01 -3.59 16.76
N PHE A 150 -25.88 -3.87 18.06
CA PHE A 150 -24.58 -4.24 18.62
C PHE A 150 -24.14 -5.62 18.12
N VAL A 151 -22.90 -5.70 17.70
CA VAL A 151 -22.23 -6.92 17.24
C VAL A 151 -20.91 -7.10 17.97
N VAL A 152 -20.46 -8.33 18.12
CA VAL A 152 -19.14 -8.64 18.69
C VAL A 152 -18.06 -8.17 17.72
N SER A 153 -17.16 -7.30 18.16
CA SER A 153 -16.17 -6.62 17.33
C SER A 153 -14.78 -7.25 17.32
N GLY A 154 -14.57 -8.34 18.08
CA GLY A 154 -13.39 -9.19 17.92
C GLY A 154 -12.21 -8.92 18.85
N LEU A 155 -12.37 -8.10 19.91
CA LEU A 155 -11.40 -7.99 21.01
C LEU A 155 -12.01 -8.58 22.30
N PHE A 156 -11.24 -9.46 22.96
CA PHE A 156 -11.67 -10.18 24.16
C PHE A 156 -10.56 -10.16 25.21
N SER A 157 -10.94 -10.04 26.49
CA SER A 157 -10.07 -10.29 27.65
C SER A 157 -10.65 -11.43 28.46
N LEU A 158 -9.90 -12.51 28.65
CA LEU A 158 -10.37 -13.75 29.26
C LEU A 158 -9.38 -14.22 30.35
N ASN A 159 -9.78 -14.16 31.61
CA ASN A 159 -8.90 -14.43 32.76
C ASN A 159 -8.77 -15.91 33.12
N ASN A 160 -9.72 -16.75 32.68
CA ASN A 160 -9.75 -18.16 33.00
C ASN A 160 -9.53 -19.03 31.77
N VAL A 161 -8.26 -19.14 31.33
CA VAL A 161 -7.88 -19.88 30.13
C VAL A 161 -8.28 -21.35 30.17
N PRO A 162 -8.15 -22.10 31.32
CA PRO A 162 -8.64 -23.48 31.39
C PRO A 162 -10.15 -23.60 31.16
N ALA A 163 -10.95 -22.68 31.72
CA ALA A 163 -12.40 -22.67 31.51
C ALA A 163 -12.74 -22.37 30.05
N LEU A 164 -11.99 -21.48 29.40
CA LEU A 164 -12.13 -21.18 27.96
C LEU A 164 -11.86 -22.44 27.11
N LEU A 165 -10.75 -23.14 27.33
CA LEU A 165 -10.42 -24.38 26.62
C LEU A 165 -11.51 -25.46 26.78
N GLN A 166 -12.03 -25.63 28.01
CA GLN A 166 -13.15 -26.52 28.25
C GLN A 166 -14.40 -26.11 27.49
N ALA A 167 -14.71 -24.81 27.46
CA ALA A 167 -15.88 -24.28 26.77
C ALA A 167 -15.74 -24.45 25.21
N ILE A 168 -14.56 -24.23 24.67
CA ILE A 168 -14.27 -24.46 23.24
C ILE A 168 -14.46 -25.92 22.86
N ALA A 169 -13.93 -26.85 23.67
CA ALA A 169 -14.09 -28.29 23.44
C ALA A 169 -15.56 -28.73 23.48
N LEU A 170 -16.32 -28.26 24.44
CA LEU A 170 -17.75 -28.56 24.58
C LEU A 170 -18.60 -27.94 23.48
N SER A 171 -18.14 -26.84 22.90
CA SER A 171 -18.82 -26.14 21.77
C SER A 171 -18.33 -26.59 20.41
N ARG A 172 -17.50 -27.64 20.31
CA ARG A 172 -16.96 -28.20 19.08
C ARG A 172 -16.30 -27.12 18.20
N GLY A 173 -15.52 -26.25 18.83
CA GLY A 173 -14.79 -25.18 18.13
C GLY A 173 -15.62 -23.94 17.75
N ASN A 174 -16.93 -23.90 17.98
CA ASN A 174 -17.71 -22.68 17.80
C ASN A 174 -17.37 -21.68 18.92
N PHE A 175 -16.66 -20.61 18.57
CA PHE A 175 -16.09 -19.69 19.56
C PHE A 175 -17.16 -18.84 20.26
N ILE A 176 -18.20 -18.39 19.57
CA ILE A 176 -19.30 -17.62 20.20
C ILE A 176 -20.04 -18.49 21.19
N SER A 177 -20.41 -19.72 20.83
CA SER A 177 -21.02 -20.67 21.75
C SER A 177 -20.09 -21.07 22.93
N ALA A 178 -18.77 -21.03 22.67
CA ALA A 178 -17.81 -21.24 23.77
C ALA A 178 -17.80 -20.06 24.75
N LEU A 179 -17.89 -18.83 24.26
CA LEU A 179 -18.00 -17.63 25.10
C LEU A 179 -19.30 -17.61 25.91
N GLU A 180 -20.42 -18.07 25.36
CA GLU A 180 -21.69 -18.25 26.08
C GLU A 180 -21.51 -19.19 27.25
N ARG A 181 -20.91 -20.39 27.01
CA ARG A 181 -20.61 -21.37 28.09
C ARG A 181 -19.59 -20.88 29.09
N TYR A 182 -18.60 -20.12 28.66
CA TYR A 182 -17.61 -19.49 29.50
C TYR A 182 -18.28 -18.49 30.47
N ALA A 183 -19.18 -17.66 29.91
CA ALA A 183 -19.91 -16.64 30.67
C ALA A 183 -20.84 -17.22 31.76
N GLU A 184 -21.32 -18.48 31.61
CA GLU A 184 -22.09 -19.17 32.65
C GLU A 184 -21.31 -19.33 33.96
N LYS A 185 -19.98 -19.47 33.89
CA LYS A 185 -19.09 -19.69 35.03
C LYS A 185 -18.25 -18.47 35.39
N THR A 186 -17.93 -17.67 34.42
CA THR A 186 -17.05 -16.50 34.53
C THR A 186 -17.72 -15.33 33.83
N PRO A 187 -18.37 -14.41 34.56
CA PRO A 187 -19.10 -13.32 33.96
C PRO A 187 -18.23 -12.50 32.95
N LEU A 188 -18.81 -12.17 31.80
CA LEU A 188 -18.21 -11.35 30.77
C LEU A 188 -18.92 -10.00 30.66
N SER A 189 -18.17 -8.90 30.81
CA SER A 189 -18.67 -7.55 30.54
C SER A 189 -18.74 -7.29 29.03
N MET A 190 -19.75 -6.54 28.58
CA MET A 190 -19.82 -6.01 27.24
C MET A 190 -19.28 -4.57 27.25
N VAL A 191 -18.16 -4.33 26.56
CA VAL A 191 -17.55 -3.00 26.44
C VAL A 191 -17.87 -2.44 25.06
N THR A 192 -18.40 -1.22 25.02
CA THR A 192 -18.89 -0.57 23.79
C THR A 192 -18.14 0.72 23.44
N ASP A 193 -17.12 1.05 24.25
CA ASP A 193 -16.31 2.24 24.07
C ASP A 193 -15.27 2.03 22.96
N GLY A 194 -14.66 3.15 22.52
CA GLY A 194 -13.61 3.15 21.52
C GLY A 194 -14.11 3.13 20.07
N ASN A 195 -13.17 2.90 19.17
CA ASN A 195 -13.42 2.83 17.75
C ASN A 195 -13.11 1.42 17.23
N TRP A 196 -14.02 0.88 16.44
CA TRP A 196 -13.86 -0.41 15.79
C TRP A 196 -13.65 -0.25 14.27
N TYR A 197 -12.67 -0.96 13.73
CA TYR A 197 -12.35 -1.01 12.32
C TYR A 197 -12.36 -2.47 11.87
N ASP A 198 -13.32 -2.82 11.01
CA ASP A 198 -13.45 -4.16 10.43
C ASP A 198 -12.76 -4.22 9.07
N PHE A 199 -11.90 -5.20 8.88
CA PHE A 199 -11.18 -5.50 7.64
C PHE A 199 -11.57 -6.87 7.05
N GLY A 200 -12.54 -7.55 7.63
CA GLY A 200 -12.98 -8.90 7.22
C GLY A 200 -13.86 -8.92 5.96
N HIS A 201 -14.44 -7.78 5.62
CA HIS A 201 -15.37 -7.66 4.47
C HIS A 201 -14.92 -6.54 3.53
N VAL A 202 -15.12 -6.69 2.21
CA VAL A 202 -14.65 -5.71 1.22
C VAL A 202 -15.15 -4.29 1.52
N GLN A 203 -16.44 -4.14 1.85
CA GLN A 203 -17.04 -2.83 2.10
C GLN A 203 -16.45 -2.14 3.34
N THR A 204 -16.34 -2.88 4.43
CA THR A 204 -15.82 -2.35 5.70
C THR A 204 -14.30 -2.17 5.65
N TYR A 205 -13.58 -3.00 4.90
CA TYR A 205 -12.15 -2.85 4.67
C TYR A 205 -11.84 -1.45 4.09
N PHE A 206 -12.48 -1.07 2.99
CA PHE A 206 -12.24 0.24 2.39
C PHE A 206 -12.68 1.41 3.28
N ALA A 207 -13.80 1.26 3.99
CA ALA A 207 -14.26 2.27 4.95
C ALA A 207 -13.26 2.45 6.11
N SER A 208 -12.80 1.34 6.70
CA SER A 208 -11.81 1.33 7.80
C SER A 208 -10.47 1.91 7.37
N CYS A 209 -9.97 1.56 6.17
CA CYS A 209 -8.76 2.16 5.61
C CYS A 209 -8.90 3.68 5.44
N GLY A 210 -10.04 4.16 4.96
CA GLY A 210 -10.31 5.59 4.78
C GLY A 210 -10.29 6.36 6.10
N LEU A 211 -10.93 5.83 7.14
CA LEU A 211 -10.97 6.43 8.48
C LEU A 211 -9.56 6.53 9.08
N ILE A 212 -8.80 5.44 9.10
CA ILE A 212 -7.44 5.40 9.67
C ILE A 212 -6.47 6.32 8.89
N THR A 213 -6.61 6.41 7.56
CA THR A 213 -5.78 7.30 6.75
C THR A 213 -6.07 8.76 7.08
N THR A 214 -7.32 9.13 7.26
CA THR A 214 -7.74 10.49 7.61
C THR A 214 -7.21 10.90 8.99
N GLU A 215 -7.23 10.01 9.97
CA GLU A 215 -6.71 10.28 11.32
C GLU A 215 -5.21 10.54 11.35
N ARG A 216 -4.43 9.97 10.42
CA ARG A 216 -2.95 10.06 10.38
C ARG A 216 -2.40 11.12 9.44
N SER A 217 -3.21 11.68 8.55
CA SER A 217 -2.69 12.63 7.56
C SER A 217 -2.55 14.02 8.14
N PHE A 218 -1.31 14.43 8.42
CA PHE A 218 -0.92 15.84 8.62
C PHE A 218 -1.07 16.69 7.34
N ASN A 219 -1.29 16.08 6.20
CA ASN A 219 -1.60 16.71 4.93
C ASN A 219 -3.03 16.35 4.54
N SER A 220 -3.98 17.22 4.82
CA SER A 220 -5.03 17.66 3.92
C SER A 220 -5.67 16.61 2.97
N LEU A 221 -5.73 15.34 3.36
CA LEU A 221 -6.57 14.34 2.69
C LEU A 221 -7.70 13.93 3.63
N ARG A 222 -8.92 14.37 3.33
CA ARG A 222 -10.12 14.00 4.08
C ARG A 222 -10.94 13.02 3.25
N ILE A 223 -11.09 11.81 3.75
CA ILE A 223 -11.86 10.75 3.10
C ILE A 223 -13.20 10.60 3.81
N THR A 224 -14.28 10.73 3.05
CA THR A 224 -15.65 10.45 3.49
C THR A 224 -16.23 9.29 2.69
N PRO A 225 -17.36 8.71 3.08
CA PRO A 225 -17.98 7.64 2.31
C PRO A 225 -18.28 8.01 0.84
N THR A 226 -18.51 9.28 0.53
CA THR A 226 -18.90 9.71 -0.82
C THR A 226 -17.81 10.48 -1.56
N ALA A 227 -16.84 11.06 -0.84
CA ALA A 227 -15.88 11.99 -1.44
C ALA A 227 -14.50 11.92 -0.79
N VAL A 228 -13.51 12.34 -1.54
CA VAL A 228 -12.13 12.58 -1.11
C VAL A 228 -11.79 14.04 -1.36
N ASP A 229 -11.44 14.76 -0.29
CA ASP A 229 -10.97 16.15 -0.33
C ASP A 229 -9.45 16.13 -0.27
N LYS A 230 -8.81 16.82 -1.20
CA LYS A 230 -7.36 17.01 -1.21
C LYS A 230 -7.05 18.50 -1.13
N THR A 231 -6.37 18.91 -0.04
CA THR A 231 -5.92 20.28 0.19
C THR A 231 -4.41 20.30 0.42
N SER A 232 -3.70 21.39 0.18
CA SER A 232 -2.25 21.54 0.43
C SER A 232 -1.86 23.01 0.49
N ALA A 233 -0.72 23.27 1.15
CA ALA A 233 -0.06 24.57 1.12
C ALA A 233 0.60 24.87 -0.25
N ASP A 234 0.90 23.86 -1.07
CA ASP A 234 1.41 24.02 -2.45
C ASP A 234 0.24 24.29 -3.42
N LEU A 235 -0.16 25.57 -3.43
CA LEU A 235 -1.29 26.04 -4.24
C LEU A 235 -1.07 25.83 -5.74
N ALA A 236 0.15 25.99 -6.25
CA ALA A 236 0.45 25.85 -7.68
C ALA A 236 0.26 24.40 -8.13
N LYS A 237 0.72 23.45 -7.33
CA LYS A 237 0.56 22.03 -7.61
C LYS A 237 -0.92 21.63 -7.65
N LEU A 238 -1.69 21.97 -6.59
CA LEU A 238 -3.11 21.62 -6.54
C LEU A 238 -3.95 22.31 -7.61
N ASP A 239 -3.61 23.54 -7.94
CA ASP A 239 -4.29 24.26 -9.02
C ASP A 239 -4.00 23.62 -10.38
N GLY A 240 -2.79 23.09 -10.59
CA GLY A 240 -2.45 22.28 -11.76
C GLY A 240 -3.26 21.00 -11.84
N GLU A 241 -3.32 20.23 -10.73
CA GLU A 241 -4.11 19.00 -10.62
C GLU A 241 -5.60 19.24 -10.89
N ALA A 242 -6.20 20.24 -10.24
CA ALA A 242 -7.60 20.60 -10.44
C ALA A 242 -7.89 21.02 -11.90
N SER A 243 -7.00 21.84 -12.47
CA SER A 243 -7.14 22.28 -13.87
C SER A 243 -7.02 21.12 -14.86
N TRP A 244 -6.23 20.09 -14.54
CA TRP A 244 -6.15 18.88 -15.35
C TRP A 244 -7.50 18.15 -15.40
N PHE A 245 -8.15 17.93 -14.26
CA PHE A 245 -9.50 17.32 -14.20
C PHE A 245 -10.54 18.14 -14.97
N GLU A 246 -10.49 19.45 -14.84
CA GLU A 246 -11.43 20.38 -15.50
C GLU A 246 -11.28 20.39 -17.02
N SER A 247 -10.05 20.21 -17.51
CA SER A 247 -9.72 20.25 -18.93
C SER A 247 -9.73 18.87 -19.61
N LEU A 248 -10.02 17.81 -18.85
CA LEU A 248 -9.99 16.45 -19.37
C LEU A 248 -11.12 16.22 -20.38
N PRO A 249 -10.84 15.71 -21.60
CA PRO A 249 -11.87 15.35 -22.58
C PRO A 249 -12.85 14.31 -22.04
N ASP A 250 -14.10 14.36 -22.47
CA ASP A 250 -15.15 13.46 -22.01
C ASP A 250 -14.81 11.98 -22.20
N SER A 251 -14.11 11.62 -23.29
CA SER A 251 -13.64 10.26 -23.55
C SER A 251 -12.69 9.71 -22.49
N MET A 252 -11.98 10.59 -21.77
CA MET A 252 -11.03 10.21 -20.71
C MET A 252 -11.63 10.20 -19.31
N ARG A 253 -12.85 10.70 -19.14
CA ARG A 253 -13.52 10.76 -17.82
C ARG A 253 -13.80 9.38 -17.22
N ILE A 254 -13.85 8.35 -18.05
CA ILE A 254 -13.98 6.96 -17.59
C ILE A 254 -12.78 6.47 -16.78
N TYR A 255 -11.61 7.10 -16.94
CA TYR A 255 -10.36 6.74 -16.27
C TYR A 255 -10.09 7.48 -14.96
N VAL A 256 -11.00 8.35 -14.52
CA VAL A 256 -10.82 9.14 -13.30
C VAL A 256 -12.02 8.99 -12.37
N PRO A 257 -11.84 9.21 -11.05
CA PRO A 257 -12.99 9.46 -10.16
C PRO A 257 -13.78 10.67 -10.67
N ALA A 258 -15.08 10.70 -10.40
CA ALA A 258 -15.88 11.89 -10.72
C ALA A 258 -15.30 13.12 -10.00
N TYR A 259 -14.93 14.14 -10.77
CA TYR A 259 -14.45 15.41 -10.24
C TYR A 259 -15.65 16.23 -9.74
N LEU A 260 -15.62 16.61 -8.45
CA LEU A 260 -16.72 17.29 -7.77
C LEU A 260 -16.48 18.79 -7.57
N GLY A 261 -15.34 19.29 -8.07
CA GLY A 261 -15.02 20.71 -8.07
C GLY A 261 -13.90 21.11 -7.14
N ARG A 262 -13.61 22.41 -7.13
CA ARG A 262 -12.60 23.03 -6.27
C ARG A 262 -13.14 23.29 -4.88
N ILE A 263 -12.27 23.19 -3.89
CA ILE A 263 -12.55 23.52 -2.48
C ILE A 263 -11.87 24.85 -2.16
N ARG A 264 -12.62 25.72 -1.49
CA ARG A 264 -12.14 26.98 -0.91
C ARG A 264 -12.85 27.19 0.42
N GLU A 265 -12.37 26.51 1.46
CA GLU A 265 -12.94 26.57 2.80
C GLU A 265 -11.85 26.89 3.81
N ASN A 266 -12.14 27.76 4.79
CA ASN A 266 -11.24 28.09 5.91
C ASN A 266 -9.82 28.53 5.51
N GLY A 267 -9.65 29.13 4.34
CA GLY A 267 -8.33 29.55 3.83
C GLY A 267 -7.53 28.41 3.18
N GLU A 268 -8.06 27.20 3.13
CA GLU A 268 -7.50 26.07 2.42
C GLU A 268 -7.98 26.04 0.96
N PHE A 269 -7.08 25.68 0.07
CA PHE A 269 -7.36 25.48 -1.35
C PHE A 269 -7.14 24.01 -1.71
N GLY A 270 -8.02 23.48 -2.54
CA GLY A 270 -7.92 22.12 -3.00
C GLY A 270 -8.98 21.73 -4.01
N TYR A 271 -9.19 20.44 -4.14
CA TYR A 271 -10.27 19.88 -4.96
C TYR A 271 -10.89 18.65 -4.31
N ARG A 272 -12.08 18.30 -4.78
CA ARG A 272 -12.88 17.17 -4.32
C ARG A 272 -13.12 16.20 -5.48
N THR A 273 -12.97 14.91 -5.22
CA THR A 273 -13.37 13.82 -6.12
C THR A 273 -14.31 12.86 -5.41
N ALA A 274 -15.06 12.06 -6.16
CA ALA A 274 -15.82 10.96 -5.58
C ALA A 274 -14.88 9.89 -5.00
N ASN A 275 -15.27 9.27 -3.89
CA ASN A 275 -14.57 8.10 -3.35
C ASN A 275 -14.86 6.87 -4.23
N THR A 276 -13.84 6.15 -4.65
CA THR A 276 -13.96 5.02 -5.58
C THR A 276 -13.94 3.65 -4.92
N TYR A 277 -13.53 3.55 -3.64
CA TYR A 277 -13.39 2.27 -2.92
C TYR A 277 -12.58 1.22 -3.69
N LEU A 278 -11.45 1.64 -4.23
CA LEU A 278 -10.53 0.78 -4.99
C LEU A 278 -9.14 0.77 -4.35
N THR A 279 -8.39 -0.29 -4.63
CA THR A 279 -7.02 -0.46 -4.16
C THR A 279 -6.03 0.05 -5.21
N THR A 280 -4.97 0.72 -4.77
CA THR A 280 -3.87 1.15 -5.65
C THR A 280 -3.07 -0.05 -6.16
N LEU A 281 -2.49 0.06 -7.36
CA LEU A 281 -1.57 -0.95 -7.87
C LEU A 281 -0.35 -1.14 -6.97
N ALA A 282 0.09 -0.10 -6.26
CA ALA A 282 1.17 -0.19 -5.27
C ALA A 282 0.84 -1.18 -4.16
N ASN A 283 -0.35 -1.08 -3.58
CA ASN A 283 -0.79 -2.01 -2.55
C ASN A 283 -0.98 -3.43 -3.07
N LEU A 284 -1.52 -3.59 -4.28
CA LEU A 284 -1.67 -4.90 -4.92
C LEU A 284 -0.33 -5.54 -5.22
N ALA A 285 0.65 -4.76 -5.70
CA ALA A 285 1.98 -5.27 -6.06
C ALA A 285 2.82 -5.67 -4.85
N VAL A 286 2.83 -4.83 -3.81
CA VAL A 286 3.67 -5.03 -2.62
C VAL A 286 3.05 -6.02 -1.65
N TYR A 287 1.75 -5.91 -1.42
CA TYR A 287 1.07 -6.64 -0.36
C TYR A 287 0.15 -7.75 -0.84
N GLY A 288 -0.33 -7.68 -2.09
CA GLY A 288 -1.18 -8.70 -2.69
C GLY A 288 -0.43 -9.94 -3.15
N ARG A 289 -1.18 -10.98 -3.47
CA ARG A 289 -0.69 -12.23 -4.08
C ARG A 289 -1.48 -12.56 -5.35
N LEU A 290 -1.42 -11.63 -6.30
CA LEU A 290 -2.11 -11.79 -7.57
C LEU A 290 -1.30 -12.67 -8.52
N ASN A 291 -2.00 -13.56 -9.24
CA ASN A 291 -1.38 -14.41 -10.23
C ASN A 291 -1.07 -13.66 -11.54
N ARG A 292 -0.23 -14.29 -12.40
CA ARG A 292 0.21 -13.72 -13.67
C ARG A 292 -0.95 -13.25 -14.58
N HIS A 293 -2.04 -14.01 -14.64
CA HIS A 293 -3.17 -13.67 -15.52
C HIS A 293 -3.90 -12.39 -15.06
N VAL A 294 -3.98 -12.17 -13.76
CA VAL A 294 -4.52 -10.92 -13.21
C VAL A 294 -3.62 -9.75 -13.57
N TRP A 295 -2.31 -9.87 -13.39
CA TRP A 295 -1.35 -8.84 -13.80
C TRP A 295 -1.38 -8.54 -15.30
N GLN A 296 -1.52 -9.55 -16.15
CA GLN A 296 -1.72 -9.36 -17.60
C GLN A 296 -2.96 -8.51 -17.92
N ARG A 297 -4.08 -8.73 -17.21
CA ARG A 297 -5.29 -7.90 -17.38
C ARG A 297 -5.07 -6.47 -16.90
N ILE A 298 -4.43 -6.29 -15.75
CA ILE A 298 -4.08 -4.97 -15.22
C ILE A 298 -3.22 -4.19 -16.22
N PHE A 299 -2.16 -4.79 -16.73
CA PHE A 299 -1.28 -4.10 -17.70
C PHE A 299 -1.94 -3.84 -19.05
N ARG A 300 -2.85 -4.70 -19.50
CA ARG A 300 -3.68 -4.38 -20.68
C ARG A 300 -4.56 -3.15 -20.43
N ALA A 301 -5.16 -3.02 -19.26
CA ALA A 301 -5.94 -1.84 -18.90
C ALA A 301 -5.07 -0.58 -18.82
N CYS A 302 -3.85 -0.67 -18.27
CA CYS A 302 -2.87 0.41 -18.29
C CYS A 302 -2.48 0.78 -19.74
N GLN A 303 -2.25 -0.21 -20.59
CA GLN A 303 -1.92 0.01 -22.01
C GLN A 303 -3.07 0.71 -22.75
N THR A 304 -4.32 0.32 -22.49
CA THR A 304 -5.49 0.99 -23.07
C THR A 304 -5.53 2.46 -22.69
N PHE A 305 -5.38 2.78 -21.39
CA PHE A 305 -5.28 4.18 -20.93
C PHE A 305 -4.15 4.95 -21.65
N LEU A 306 -2.95 4.37 -21.72
CA LEU A 306 -1.81 4.99 -22.39
C LEU A 306 -2.06 5.24 -23.89
N ASN A 307 -2.72 4.31 -24.57
CA ASN A 307 -3.07 4.45 -25.99
C ASN A 307 -4.12 5.54 -26.21
N ASP A 308 -5.18 5.56 -25.40
CA ASP A 308 -6.23 6.57 -25.46
C ASP A 308 -5.66 7.97 -25.17
N SER A 309 -4.77 8.08 -24.16
CA SER A 309 -4.06 9.33 -23.86
C SER A 309 -3.21 9.81 -25.03
N ARG A 310 -2.46 8.92 -25.70
CA ARG A 310 -1.61 9.26 -26.86
C ARG A 310 -2.41 9.69 -28.08
N ALA A 311 -3.64 9.23 -28.22
CA ALA A 311 -4.51 9.63 -29.33
C ALA A 311 -4.97 11.09 -29.22
N ILE A 312 -4.89 11.70 -28.04
CA ILE A 312 -5.33 13.06 -27.77
C ILE A 312 -4.13 14.02 -27.88
N ARG A 313 -4.11 14.84 -28.91
CA ARG A 313 -3.02 15.78 -29.22
C ARG A 313 -3.41 17.20 -28.79
N PRO A 314 -2.43 18.06 -28.45
CA PRO A 314 -2.70 19.46 -28.21
C PRO A 314 -3.17 20.14 -29.50
N PRO A 315 -4.11 21.11 -29.38
CA PRO A 315 -4.62 21.84 -30.56
C PRO A 315 -3.60 22.79 -31.17
N ILE A 316 -2.54 23.13 -30.44
CA ILE A 316 -1.45 24.03 -30.86
C ILE A 316 -0.12 23.47 -30.39
N ASP A 317 0.98 23.88 -31.06
CA ASP A 317 2.32 23.57 -30.57
C ASP A 317 2.54 24.19 -29.19
N LEU A 318 2.98 23.38 -28.21
CA LEU A 318 3.24 23.82 -26.86
C LEU A 318 4.51 24.67 -26.73
N GLY A 319 5.35 24.73 -27.76
CA GLY A 319 6.62 25.45 -27.75
C GLY A 319 7.62 24.94 -26.71
N VAL A 320 7.44 23.72 -26.21
CA VAL A 320 8.26 23.11 -25.15
C VAL A 320 9.16 22.03 -25.75
N ASN A 321 10.47 22.21 -25.56
CA ASN A 321 11.44 21.17 -25.91
C ASN A 321 11.56 20.19 -24.74
N PHE A 322 11.10 18.96 -24.92
CA PHE A 322 11.14 17.91 -23.90
C PHE A 322 12.49 17.19 -23.81
N SER A 323 13.42 17.35 -24.76
CA SER A 323 14.70 16.62 -24.75
C SER A 323 15.57 17.00 -23.56
N ASN A 324 15.57 18.25 -23.11
CA ASN A 324 16.33 18.71 -21.93
C ASN A 324 15.58 18.57 -20.60
N TYR A 325 14.38 17.95 -20.61
CA TYR A 325 13.51 17.91 -19.45
C TYR A 325 14.04 17.04 -18.32
N TYR A 326 14.70 15.95 -18.67
CA TYR A 326 15.17 14.96 -17.69
C TYR A 326 16.50 15.37 -17.06
N GLY A 327 17.51 15.68 -17.87
CA GLY A 327 18.88 15.94 -17.44
C GLY A 327 19.02 17.17 -16.57
N ALA A 328 18.54 18.33 -17.03
CA ALA A 328 18.65 19.59 -16.26
C ALA A 328 18.02 19.50 -14.87
N LYS A 329 16.87 18.84 -14.76
CA LYS A 329 16.21 18.57 -13.48
C LYS A 329 17.05 17.65 -12.60
N THR A 330 17.62 16.60 -13.18
CA THR A 330 18.44 15.61 -12.46
C THR A 330 19.73 16.24 -11.95
N GLU A 331 20.44 17.01 -12.78
CA GLU A 331 21.66 17.71 -12.38
C GLU A 331 21.43 18.69 -11.22
N LYS A 332 20.34 19.47 -11.28
CA LYS A 332 19.96 20.37 -10.17
C LYS A 332 19.74 19.60 -8.87
N ARG A 333 18.97 18.51 -8.93
CA ARG A 333 18.65 17.68 -7.76
C ARG A 333 19.85 16.92 -7.23
N LEU A 334 20.75 16.45 -8.08
CA LEU A 334 22.03 15.86 -7.65
C LEU A 334 22.91 16.88 -6.94
N ALA A 335 22.94 18.13 -7.41
CA ALA A 335 23.66 19.21 -6.70
C ALA A 335 23.04 19.49 -5.30
N ASP A 336 21.72 19.47 -5.19
CA ASP A 336 21.04 19.60 -3.89
C ASP A 336 21.37 18.42 -2.96
N PHE A 337 21.38 17.18 -3.46
CA PHE A 337 21.79 15.99 -2.72
C PHE A 337 23.23 16.09 -2.24
N SER A 338 24.16 16.48 -3.12
CA SER A 338 25.57 16.66 -2.75
C SER A 338 25.75 17.68 -1.61
N LYS A 339 25.01 18.80 -1.64
CA LYS A 339 25.04 19.80 -0.58
C LYS A 339 24.47 19.29 0.74
N GLN A 340 23.41 18.49 0.70
CA GLN A 340 22.72 17.97 1.89
C GLN A 340 23.51 16.86 2.58
N SER A 341 24.06 15.91 1.79
CA SER A 341 24.68 14.67 2.29
C SER A 341 26.20 14.71 2.35
N GLY A 342 26.85 15.66 1.66
CA GLY A 342 28.30 15.64 1.43
C GLY A 342 28.78 14.58 0.43
N PHE A 343 27.87 13.84 -0.21
CA PHE A 343 28.23 12.83 -1.22
C PHE A 343 28.72 13.51 -2.50
N ASP A 344 29.93 13.14 -2.95
CA ASP A 344 30.50 13.68 -4.20
C ASP A 344 29.84 12.99 -5.40
N ILE A 345 29.04 13.75 -6.14
CA ILE A 345 28.30 13.30 -7.33
C ILE A 345 29.14 13.28 -8.60
N THR A 346 30.40 13.78 -8.56
CA THR A 346 31.30 13.85 -9.72
C THR A 346 32.29 12.68 -9.78
N THR A 347 32.49 11.98 -8.67
CA THR A 347 33.39 10.84 -8.55
C THR A 347 32.61 9.51 -8.68
N GLY A 348 33.20 8.51 -9.36
CA GLY A 348 32.66 7.17 -9.48
C GLY A 348 32.48 6.47 -8.12
N PHE A 349 31.65 5.46 -8.10
CA PHE A 349 31.36 4.64 -6.91
C PHE A 349 31.31 3.16 -7.31
N SER A 350 31.05 2.25 -6.38
CA SER A 350 30.81 0.84 -6.71
C SER A 350 29.39 0.41 -6.34
N TYR A 351 28.81 -0.47 -7.14
CA TYR A 351 27.54 -1.11 -6.90
C TYR A 351 27.70 -2.63 -7.02
N GLY A 352 27.39 -3.36 -5.95
CA GLY A 352 27.58 -4.81 -5.91
C GLY A 352 29.00 -5.24 -6.25
N GLY A 353 30.00 -4.47 -5.82
CA GLY A 353 31.42 -4.72 -6.12
C GLY A 353 31.88 -4.34 -7.53
N GLN A 354 31.01 -3.84 -8.40
CA GLN A 354 31.36 -3.38 -9.75
C GLN A 354 31.56 -1.86 -9.78
N SER A 355 32.58 -1.40 -10.52
CA SER A 355 32.82 0.03 -10.69
C SER A 355 31.75 0.69 -11.53
N MET A 356 31.23 1.82 -11.04
CA MET A 356 30.20 2.62 -11.69
C MET A 356 30.71 4.03 -12.01
N PRO A 357 30.25 4.63 -13.11
CA PRO A 357 30.45 6.05 -13.35
C PRO A 357 29.89 6.89 -12.20
N SER A 358 30.25 8.16 -12.16
CA SER A 358 29.64 9.11 -11.21
C SER A 358 28.14 9.28 -11.50
N PRO A 359 27.30 9.64 -10.50
CA PRO A 359 25.89 9.91 -10.71
C PRO A 359 25.65 10.95 -11.83
N LEU A 360 26.50 11.97 -11.91
CA LEU A 360 26.43 13.01 -12.94
C LEU A 360 26.73 12.45 -14.33
N GLU A 361 27.74 11.56 -14.45
CA GLU A 361 28.06 10.90 -15.73
C GLU A 361 26.99 9.91 -16.15
N MET A 362 26.36 9.18 -15.19
CA MET A 362 25.21 8.32 -15.48
C MET A 362 24.06 9.13 -16.08
N SER A 363 23.74 10.29 -15.48
CA SER A 363 22.72 11.21 -15.98
C SER A 363 23.03 11.64 -17.43
N ARG A 364 24.27 12.08 -17.72
CA ARG A 364 24.68 12.54 -19.06
C ARG A 364 24.64 11.43 -20.12
N ARG A 365 24.97 10.19 -19.75
CA ARG A 365 24.85 9.07 -20.69
C ARG A 365 23.42 8.69 -20.96
N ALA A 366 22.55 8.75 -19.94
CA ALA A 366 21.12 8.56 -20.10
C ALA A 366 20.50 9.62 -21.03
N ASP A 367 20.87 10.90 -20.87
CA ASP A 367 20.44 11.98 -21.79
C ASP A 367 20.81 11.67 -23.25
N LYS A 368 22.03 11.20 -23.53
CA LYS A 368 22.43 10.84 -24.89
C LYS A 368 21.53 9.77 -25.51
N ILE A 369 21.10 8.77 -24.72
CA ILE A 369 20.17 7.75 -25.21
C ILE A 369 18.80 8.38 -25.53
N ILE A 370 18.28 9.23 -24.63
CA ILE A 370 16.99 9.91 -24.84
C ILE A 370 17.04 10.79 -26.09
N ASP A 371 18.13 11.53 -26.31
CA ASP A 371 18.31 12.41 -27.46
C ASP A 371 18.34 11.65 -28.81
N THR A 372 18.88 10.41 -28.82
CA THR A 372 18.88 9.60 -30.07
C THR A 372 17.47 9.20 -30.52
N HIS A 373 16.48 9.21 -29.61
CA HIS A 373 15.08 8.89 -29.92
C HIS A 373 14.26 10.12 -30.36
N GLY A 374 14.90 11.29 -30.46
CA GLY A 374 14.26 12.54 -30.91
C GLY A 374 13.22 13.08 -29.91
N THR A 375 12.55 14.15 -30.31
CA THR A 375 11.49 14.79 -29.52
C THR A 375 10.14 14.14 -29.86
N PRO A 376 9.42 13.57 -28.93
CA PRO A 376 8.11 12.99 -29.20
C PRO A 376 7.07 14.08 -29.44
N GLU A 377 6.04 13.74 -30.19
CA GLU A 377 4.85 14.58 -30.26
C GLU A 377 4.14 14.58 -28.90
N ALA A 378 3.80 15.79 -28.43
CA ALA A 378 3.03 15.93 -27.20
C ALA A 378 1.66 15.27 -27.31
N SER A 379 1.21 14.67 -26.23
CA SER A 379 -0.14 14.11 -26.09
C SER A 379 -0.68 14.36 -24.70
N LEU A 380 -1.94 14.00 -24.45
CA LEU A 380 -2.48 14.00 -23.10
C LEU A 380 -1.54 13.20 -22.18
N LEU A 381 -1.24 13.77 -21.04
CA LEU A 381 -0.28 13.23 -20.07
C LEU A 381 -0.90 13.23 -18.67
N HIS A 382 -0.79 12.13 -17.95
CA HIS A 382 -1.05 12.09 -16.53
C HIS A 382 0.09 12.78 -15.75
N GLY A 383 1.33 12.51 -16.13
CA GLY A 383 2.53 13.11 -15.56
C GLY A 383 3.03 12.49 -14.26
N ASP A 384 2.29 11.53 -13.71
CA ASP A 384 2.71 10.72 -12.56
C ASP A 384 2.03 9.34 -12.55
N PHE A 385 2.02 8.65 -13.70
CA PHE A 385 1.35 7.37 -13.93
C PHE A 385 2.12 6.20 -13.29
N GLY A 386 2.33 6.27 -11.97
CA GLY A 386 2.95 5.23 -11.15
C GLY A 386 1.90 4.44 -10.36
N PHE A 387 2.29 3.30 -9.80
CA PHE A 387 1.38 2.39 -9.12
C PHE A 387 0.61 3.00 -7.96
N SER A 388 1.19 3.96 -7.23
CA SER A 388 0.51 4.68 -6.14
C SER A 388 -0.69 5.50 -6.61
N ASN A 389 -0.70 5.89 -7.90
CA ASN A 389 -1.70 6.79 -8.48
C ASN A 389 -2.65 6.07 -9.45
N ILE A 390 -2.56 4.75 -9.53
CA ILE A 390 -3.41 3.91 -10.38
C ILE A 390 -4.21 2.96 -9.50
N PHE A 391 -5.51 3.03 -9.58
CA PHE A 391 -6.43 2.03 -9.04
C PHE A 391 -6.84 1.04 -10.11
N TYR A 392 -7.13 -0.19 -9.71
CA TYR A 392 -7.70 -1.18 -10.61
C TYR A 392 -9.08 -1.63 -10.12
N ASP A 393 -10.07 -1.51 -10.99
CA ASP A 393 -11.40 -2.02 -10.74
C ASP A 393 -11.54 -3.43 -11.34
N PHE A 394 -11.58 -4.44 -10.47
CA PHE A 394 -11.69 -5.84 -10.86
C PHE A 394 -13.03 -6.16 -11.55
N ARG A 395 -14.07 -5.37 -11.32
CA ARG A 395 -15.40 -5.58 -11.90
C ARG A 395 -15.47 -5.09 -13.34
N SER A 396 -15.03 -3.86 -13.57
CA SER A 396 -15.00 -3.25 -14.91
C SER A 396 -13.73 -3.61 -15.70
N GLN A 397 -12.74 -4.23 -15.06
CA GLN A 397 -11.41 -4.54 -15.62
C GLN A 397 -10.73 -3.32 -16.23
N SER A 398 -10.87 -2.17 -15.60
CA SER A 398 -10.33 -0.89 -16.03
C SER A 398 -9.49 -0.23 -14.94
N VAL A 399 -8.66 0.72 -15.34
CA VAL A 399 -7.90 1.55 -14.40
C VAL A 399 -8.62 2.86 -14.13
N LYS A 400 -8.40 3.40 -12.91
CA LYS A 400 -8.70 4.78 -12.58
C LYS A 400 -7.46 5.45 -12.04
N VAL A 401 -7.23 6.71 -12.46
CA VAL A 401 -6.02 7.46 -12.10
C VAL A 401 -6.35 8.67 -11.27
N ILE A 402 -5.44 9.00 -10.36
CA ILE A 402 -5.53 10.14 -9.44
C ILE A 402 -4.19 10.87 -9.42
N ASP A 403 -4.17 12.07 -8.85
CA ASP A 403 -2.95 12.86 -8.64
C ASP A 403 -2.18 13.19 -9.94
N PRO A 404 -2.88 13.67 -11.00
CA PRO A 404 -2.22 14.08 -12.23
C PRO A 404 -1.32 15.30 -11.97
N ARG A 405 -0.30 15.51 -12.80
CA ARG A 405 0.59 16.65 -12.63
C ARG A 405 -0.06 17.98 -13.01
N GLY A 406 -0.69 18.07 -14.17
CA GLY A 406 -1.36 19.26 -14.69
C GLY A 406 -0.48 20.49 -14.98
N LEU A 407 0.85 20.33 -14.88
CA LEU A 407 1.84 21.39 -15.07
C LEU A 407 2.96 20.94 -16.01
N LEU A 408 3.35 21.83 -16.92
CA LEU A 408 4.59 21.73 -17.71
C LEU A 408 5.82 22.05 -16.83
N PRO A 409 7.04 21.74 -17.29
CA PRO A 409 8.29 22.05 -16.57
C PRO A 409 8.49 23.52 -16.23
N ASN A 410 7.97 24.41 -17.08
CA ASN A 410 8.02 25.86 -16.88
C ASN A 410 6.95 26.39 -15.90
N GLY A 411 6.13 25.50 -15.29
CA GLY A 411 5.05 25.84 -14.36
C GLY A 411 3.74 26.25 -15.01
N SER A 412 3.66 26.30 -16.34
CA SER A 412 2.38 26.58 -17.01
C SER A 412 1.43 25.38 -16.96
N LYS A 413 0.13 25.65 -16.83
CA LYS A 413 -0.91 24.60 -16.80
C LYS A 413 -1.06 23.94 -18.16
N SER A 414 -1.07 22.62 -18.17
CA SER A 414 -1.30 21.82 -19.37
C SER A 414 -1.72 20.41 -19.00
N ILE A 415 -2.66 19.85 -19.78
CA ILE A 415 -2.98 18.42 -19.74
C ILE A 415 -2.09 17.61 -20.69
N TYR A 416 -1.22 18.27 -21.45
CA TYR A 416 -0.36 17.65 -22.47
C TYR A 416 1.10 17.66 -22.04
N GLY A 417 1.86 16.71 -22.57
CA GLY A 417 3.30 16.61 -22.34
C GLY A 417 3.95 15.46 -23.11
N ASP A 418 5.14 15.06 -22.65
CA ASP A 418 5.91 13.95 -23.22
C ASP A 418 5.32 12.58 -22.86
N PRO A 419 4.73 11.83 -23.80
CA PRO A 419 4.10 10.53 -23.51
C PRO A 419 5.08 9.46 -23.00
N ARG A 420 6.39 9.62 -23.21
CA ARG A 420 7.43 8.73 -22.67
C ARG A 420 7.44 8.75 -21.15
N TYR A 421 7.05 9.87 -20.56
CA TYR A 421 7.08 10.05 -19.10
C TYR A 421 6.09 9.12 -18.38
N ASP A 422 4.86 8.97 -18.88
CA ASP A 422 3.88 8.08 -18.25
C ASP A 422 4.26 6.59 -18.40
N VAL A 423 4.84 6.20 -19.55
CA VAL A 423 5.41 4.85 -19.72
C VAL A 423 6.54 4.61 -18.71
N ALA A 424 7.44 5.58 -18.58
CA ALA A 424 8.56 5.48 -17.66
C ALA A 424 8.10 5.49 -16.19
N LYS A 425 7.06 6.25 -15.83
CA LYS A 425 6.49 6.23 -14.47
C LYS A 425 5.83 4.89 -14.14
N LEU A 426 5.17 4.25 -15.09
CA LEU A 426 4.68 2.88 -14.89
C LEU A 426 5.86 1.89 -14.75
N ALA A 427 6.85 1.97 -15.62
CA ALA A 427 8.06 1.14 -15.53
C ALA A 427 8.89 1.42 -14.26
N HIS A 428 8.84 2.62 -13.71
CA HIS A 428 9.47 3.01 -12.46
C HIS A 428 8.93 2.19 -11.27
N SER A 429 7.63 1.93 -11.23
CA SER A 429 7.04 0.99 -10.29
C SER A 429 7.45 -0.45 -10.59
N VAL A 430 7.33 -0.91 -11.83
CA VAL A 430 7.50 -2.33 -12.23
C VAL A 430 8.97 -2.74 -12.29
N ILE A 431 9.72 -2.16 -13.23
CA ILE A 431 11.14 -2.50 -13.48
C ILE A 431 12.03 -1.87 -12.42
N GLY A 432 11.68 -0.66 -12.00
CA GLY A 432 12.38 0.08 -10.96
C GLY A 432 12.14 -0.45 -9.55
N GLY A 433 11.02 -1.12 -9.30
CA GLY A 433 10.69 -1.61 -7.95
C GLY A 433 10.52 -0.48 -6.92
N TYR A 434 10.10 0.70 -7.38
CA TYR A 434 9.97 1.90 -6.53
C TYR A 434 9.11 1.64 -5.29
N ASP A 435 7.98 0.98 -5.47
CA ASP A 435 7.03 0.72 -4.39
C ASP A 435 7.59 -0.25 -3.33
N LEU A 436 8.49 -1.18 -3.72
CA LEU A 436 9.24 -2.02 -2.77
C LEU A 436 10.27 -1.22 -1.97
N ILE A 437 10.90 -0.20 -2.57
CA ILE A 437 11.82 0.70 -1.83
C ILE A 437 11.03 1.53 -0.81
N ILE A 438 9.92 2.12 -1.22
CA ILE A 438 9.09 2.96 -0.34
C ILE A 438 8.54 2.17 0.84
N SER A 439 8.13 0.94 0.61
CA SER A 439 7.61 0.04 1.65
C SER A 439 8.68 -0.72 2.43
N GLY A 440 9.98 -0.51 2.09
CA GLY A 440 11.13 -1.08 2.79
C GLY A 440 11.36 -2.58 2.53
N TYR A 441 10.84 -3.12 1.41
CA TYR A 441 11.15 -4.48 0.94
C TYR A 441 12.44 -4.55 0.11
N ILE A 442 12.94 -3.42 -0.35
CA ILE A 442 14.32 -3.25 -0.83
C ILE A 442 15.04 -2.37 0.18
N SER A 443 16.18 -2.82 0.67
CA SER A 443 17.04 -2.06 1.58
C SER A 443 18.41 -1.88 0.98
N GLY A 444 19.10 -0.79 1.38
CA GLY A 444 20.43 -0.44 0.86
C GLY A 444 21.42 -0.17 1.97
N ARG A 445 22.68 -0.50 1.71
CA ARG A 445 23.82 -0.16 2.56
C ARG A 445 24.85 0.62 1.75
N LEU A 446 25.34 1.71 2.34
CA LEU A 446 26.45 2.50 1.84
C LEU A 446 27.64 2.31 2.77
N ASP A 447 28.76 1.79 2.23
CA ASP A 447 30.00 1.62 2.94
C ASP A 447 31.13 2.35 2.17
N GLY A 448 31.54 3.50 2.68
CA GLY A 448 32.39 4.43 1.94
C GLY A 448 31.72 4.89 0.65
N ARG A 449 32.15 4.36 -0.49
CA ARG A 449 31.54 4.58 -1.80
C ARG A 449 31.01 3.28 -2.44
N ASN A 450 30.88 2.22 -1.67
CA ASN A 450 30.24 0.98 -2.13
C ASN A 450 28.77 0.98 -1.73
N VAL A 451 27.89 0.80 -2.72
CA VAL A 451 26.45 0.67 -2.54
C VAL A 451 26.05 -0.78 -2.78
N ASP A 452 25.42 -1.38 -1.81
CA ASP A 452 24.84 -2.72 -1.92
C ASP A 452 23.34 -2.66 -1.65
N LEU A 453 22.55 -3.39 -2.44
CA LEU A 453 21.11 -3.53 -2.26
C LEU A 453 20.74 -4.95 -1.88
N ASN A 454 19.92 -5.09 -0.85
CA ASN A 454 19.16 -6.31 -0.64
C ASN A 454 17.89 -6.27 -1.50
N MET A 455 17.86 -7.09 -2.54
CA MET A 455 16.78 -7.19 -3.52
C MET A 455 16.07 -8.55 -3.48
N THR A 456 16.12 -9.24 -2.34
CA THR A 456 15.55 -10.59 -2.20
C THR A 456 14.10 -10.65 -2.65
N GLU A 457 13.25 -9.72 -2.19
CA GLU A 457 11.84 -9.69 -2.56
C GLU A 457 11.59 -9.28 -4.03
N PHE A 458 12.48 -8.47 -4.60
CA PHE A 458 12.42 -8.10 -6.02
C PHE A 458 12.82 -9.26 -6.93
N ASN A 459 13.84 -10.05 -6.54
CA ASN A 459 14.36 -11.14 -7.33
C ASN A 459 13.57 -12.45 -7.17
N ASN A 460 12.84 -12.58 -6.07
CA ASN A 460 12.06 -13.77 -5.72
C ASN A 460 10.57 -13.39 -5.56
N GLY A 461 9.78 -14.30 -5.08
CA GLY A 461 8.36 -14.05 -4.83
C GLY A 461 7.55 -13.74 -6.09
N ASN A 462 6.62 -12.80 -5.99
CA ASN A 462 5.68 -12.46 -7.06
C ASN A 462 6.22 -11.42 -8.06
N TRP A 463 7.31 -10.71 -7.74
CA TRP A 463 7.78 -9.59 -8.55
C TRP A 463 8.31 -9.99 -9.93
N PRO A 464 9.08 -11.07 -10.10
CA PRO A 464 9.46 -11.57 -11.43
C PRO A 464 8.26 -11.89 -12.32
N THR A 465 7.19 -12.46 -11.73
CA THR A 465 5.94 -12.74 -12.44
C THR A 465 5.25 -11.46 -12.92
N LEU A 466 5.26 -10.43 -12.09
CA LEU A 466 4.73 -9.11 -12.42
C LEU A 466 5.53 -8.46 -13.55
N ILE A 467 6.87 -8.48 -13.52
CA ILE A 467 7.74 -7.98 -14.59
C ILE A 467 7.47 -8.72 -15.91
N ALA A 468 7.36 -10.04 -15.86
CA ALA A 468 7.06 -10.84 -17.05
C ALA A 468 5.71 -10.45 -17.67
N ALA A 469 4.67 -10.30 -16.86
CA ALA A 469 3.35 -9.86 -17.33
C ALA A 469 3.38 -8.44 -17.94
N PHE A 470 4.18 -7.54 -17.39
CA PHE A 470 4.38 -6.19 -17.92
C PHE A 470 5.04 -6.19 -19.30
N ARG A 471 6.12 -6.97 -19.47
CA ARG A 471 6.79 -7.10 -20.77
C ARG A 471 5.87 -7.72 -21.83
N GLU A 472 5.08 -8.70 -21.47
CA GLU A 472 4.11 -9.35 -22.37
C GLU A 472 2.95 -8.45 -22.78
N ALA A 473 2.61 -7.44 -21.99
CA ALA A 473 1.58 -6.48 -22.35
C ALA A 473 1.99 -5.59 -23.54
N GLY A 474 3.26 -5.57 -23.93
CA GLY A 474 3.74 -4.81 -25.09
C GLY A 474 3.77 -3.30 -24.88
N ILE A 475 3.82 -2.84 -23.64
CA ILE A 475 3.94 -1.41 -23.29
C ILE A 475 5.30 -0.87 -23.71
N LEU A 476 6.35 -1.69 -23.62
CA LEU A 476 7.73 -1.39 -23.99
C LEU A 476 8.04 -1.77 -25.45
N ASN A 477 7.18 -1.39 -26.37
CA ASN A 477 7.41 -1.58 -27.80
C ASN A 477 7.72 -0.23 -28.47
N ALA A 478 8.29 -0.27 -29.67
CA ALA A 478 8.59 0.94 -30.42
C ALA A 478 7.37 1.90 -30.48
N PRO A 479 7.56 3.20 -30.23
CA PRO A 479 8.84 3.91 -30.05
C PRO A 479 9.35 3.95 -28.58
N PHE A 480 8.77 3.20 -27.68
CA PHE A 480 9.08 3.21 -26.23
C PHE A 480 9.84 1.93 -25.82
N ASP A 481 10.96 1.66 -26.48
CA ASP A 481 11.77 0.47 -26.17
C ASP A 481 12.37 0.49 -24.74
N GLU A 482 12.79 -0.67 -24.28
CA GLU A 482 13.27 -0.85 -22.90
C GLU A 482 14.54 -0.04 -22.62
N ARG A 483 15.39 0.22 -23.62
CA ARG A 483 16.60 1.01 -23.45
C ARG A 483 16.30 2.48 -23.20
N LEU A 484 15.41 3.07 -24.00
CA LEU A 484 14.93 4.44 -23.80
C LEU A 484 14.27 4.60 -22.44
N VAL A 485 13.38 3.67 -22.09
CA VAL A 485 12.68 3.71 -20.81
C VAL A 485 13.66 3.57 -19.65
N SER A 486 14.67 2.67 -19.76
CA SER A 486 15.71 2.53 -18.73
C SER A 486 16.53 3.81 -18.55
N ALA A 487 16.82 4.54 -19.63
CA ALA A 487 17.49 5.85 -19.56
C ALA A 487 16.65 6.87 -18.77
N ILE A 488 15.34 6.92 -19.00
CA ILE A 488 14.44 7.80 -18.25
C ILE A 488 14.35 7.35 -16.79
N LEU A 489 14.35 6.03 -16.52
CA LEU A 489 14.34 5.50 -15.15
C LEU A 489 15.59 5.92 -14.36
N VAL A 490 16.78 5.93 -14.99
CA VAL A 490 18.01 6.43 -14.35
C VAL A 490 17.79 7.86 -13.84
N HIS A 491 17.23 8.75 -14.67
CA HIS A 491 16.91 10.12 -14.27
C HIS A 491 15.87 10.17 -13.17
N LEU A 492 14.81 9.37 -13.25
CA LEU A 492 13.78 9.34 -12.22
C LEU A 492 14.37 8.99 -10.85
N PHE A 493 15.17 7.91 -10.75
CA PHE A 493 15.77 7.50 -9.49
C PHE A 493 16.81 8.50 -8.98
N LEU A 494 17.73 9.00 -9.82
CA LEU A 494 18.70 10.00 -9.42
C LEU A 494 18.02 11.30 -8.95
N SER A 495 16.98 11.74 -9.65
CA SER A 495 16.27 12.98 -9.30
C SER A 495 15.41 12.87 -8.04
N MET A 496 15.12 11.68 -7.55
CA MET A 496 14.33 11.46 -6.33
C MET A 496 15.18 11.45 -5.06
N ILE A 497 16.51 11.23 -5.16
CA ILE A 497 17.38 11.11 -4.00
C ILE A 497 17.19 12.27 -3.00
N PRO A 498 17.30 13.57 -3.38
CA PRO A 498 17.17 14.66 -2.42
C PRO A 498 15.76 14.85 -1.85
N LEU A 499 14.73 14.31 -2.52
CA LEU A 499 13.35 14.42 -2.04
C LEU A 499 13.08 13.51 -0.82
N HIS A 500 13.99 12.60 -0.51
CA HIS A 500 13.93 11.69 0.63
C HIS A 500 15.06 11.99 1.64
N ALA A 501 15.36 13.26 1.88
CA ALA A 501 16.38 13.67 2.83
C ALA A 501 16.07 13.27 4.29
N ASP A 502 14.79 13.09 4.61
CA ASP A 502 14.28 12.55 5.88
C ASP A 502 14.54 11.03 6.05
N ARG A 503 14.88 10.32 4.96
CA ARG A 503 15.09 8.87 4.92
C ARG A 503 16.39 8.52 4.17
N PRO A 504 17.56 8.67 4.81
CA PRO A 504 18.87 8.36 4.21
C PRO A 504 18.98 6.92 3.68
N ASP A 505 18.31 5.97 4.34
CA ASP A 505 18.19 4.58 3.89
C ASP A 505 17.56 4.47 2.48
N ARG A 506 16.52 5.25 2.22
CA ARG A 506 15.90 5.31 0.88
C ARG A 506 16.79 6.00 -0.15
N GLN A 507 17.54 7.02 0.24
CA GLN A 507 18.49 7.70 -0.66
C GLN A 507 19.54 6.72 -1.19
N VAL A 508 20.07 5.84 -0.33
CA VAL A 508 21.00 4.77 -0.71
C VAL A 508 20.34 3.78 -1.68
N CYS A 509 19.09 3.38 -1.39
CA CYS A 509 18.34 2.51 -2.29
C CYS A 509 18.14 3.13 -3.68
N PHE A 510 17.80 4.42 -3.77
CA PHE A 510 17.63 5.11 -5.06
C PHE A 510 18.94 5.22 -5.82
N LEU A 511 20.06 5.53 -5.17
CA LEU A 511 21.36 5.57 -5.80
C LEU A 511 21.77 4.19 -6.35
N GLY A 512 21.66 3.13 -5.55
CA GLY A 512 21.97 1.76 -5.96
C GLY A 512 21.05 1.27 -7.08
N ASN A 513 19.77 1.59 -7.01
CA ASN A 513 18.82 1.20 -8.06
C ASN A 513 19.01 1.98 -9.37
N ALA A 514 19.42 3.25 -9.30
CA ALA A 514 19.84 3.99 -10.48
C ALA A 514 21.07 3.33 -11.14
N ALA A 515 22.05 2.84 -10.34
CA ALA A 515 23.21 2.11 -10.85
C ALA A 515 22.80 0.80 -11.54
N ARG A 516 21.90 0.02 -10.93
CA ARG A 516 21.35 -1.22 -11.51
C ARG A 516 20.68 -0.95 -12.87
N LEU A 517 19.83 0.06 -12.94
CA LEU A 517 19.11 0.44 -14.16
C LEU A 517 20.06 1.00 -15.22
N PHE A 518 21.11 1.72 -14.81
CA PHE A 518 22.15 2.17 -15.71
C PHE A 518 22.93 0.98 -16.33
N GLN A 519 23.29 -0.04 -15.54
CA GLN A 519 23.90 -1.25 -16.09
C GLN A 519 22.97 -1.96 -17.09
N GLN A 520 21.67 -2.04 -16.77
CA GLN A 520 20.66 -2.59 -17.68
C GLN A 520 20.60 -1.78 -18.99
N MET A 521 20.56 -0.47 -18.93
CA MET A 521 20.52 0.44 -20.08
C MET A 521 21.76 0.27 -21.00
N GLU A 522 22.95 0.12 -20.41
CA GLU A 522 24.20 -0.06 -21.15
C GLU A 522 24.29 -1.46 -21.80
N SER A 523 23.59 -2.47 -21.24
CA SER A 523 23.56 -3.84 -21.78
C SER A 523 22.55 -4.06 -22.91
N LEU A 524 21.57 -3.17 -23.07
CA LEU A 524 20.57 -3.15 -24.14
C LEU A 524 21.07 -2.37 -25.37
#